data_b1b872f483bde90a53dc4205d6c3ae10
#
_entry.id   b1b872f483bde90a53dc4205d6c3ae10
#
_cell.length_a   1.000
_cell.length_b   1.000
_cell.length_c   1.000
_cell.angle_alpha   90.00
_cell.angle_beta   90.00
_cell.angle_gamma   90.00
#
_symmetry.space_group_name_H-M   'P 1'
#
loop_
_entity.id
_entity.type
_entity.pdbx_description
1 polymer ?
#
loop_
_entity_poly.entity_id
_entity_poly.type
_entity_poly.pdbx_seq_one_letter_code
_entity_poly.pdbx_strand_id
1 'polypeptide(L)'
;MEISNPTAIKATGHNLEKVEKKDAGCTEDGYETYWKCNTCKKLFSDEAGTVEISNPTAIKATGHNLEKVEKKDAGCTKDGYEAYWRCQTCKKLFSDAAGTVEISNPTAIKATGHNLKKGEKKDATATEEGNSTYWFCDKCNKYFSDAKAETEIKKEDTVLAKLSTVNKKETEASSAKTANATKVTSTTDKTTKSSPKTGDSTDVQLYMILMLVSIGAAAGAGAKRKLKTQR
;
A
#
# COMPACT_ATOMS: atom_id res chain seq x y z
N MET A 1 37.23 50.69 64.20
CA MET A 1 35.89 50.10 63.95
C MET A 1 36.06 48.61 63.86
N GLU A 2 35.68 47.89 64.92
CA GLU A 2 35.65 46.43 64.95
C GLU A 2 34.42 46.01 64.14
N ILE A 3 34.67 45.24 63.12
CA ILE A 3 33.57 44.61 62.30
C ILE A 3 33.04 43.48 63.12
N SER A 4 31.86 43.70 63.72
CA SER A 4 31.14 42.65 64.44
C SER A 4 30.92 41.47 63.49
N ASN A 5 31.15 40.27 64.04
CA ASN A 5 31.08 38.98 63.39
C ASN A 5 29.87 38.89 62.44
N PRO A 6 30.04 38.60 61.17
CA PRO A 6 28.93 38.62 60.20
C PRO A 6 27.89 37.56 60.60
N THR A 7 26.62 37.97 60.63
CA THR A 7 25.53 37.04 60.91
C THR A 7 25.45 35.97 59.82
N ALA A 8 25.62 34.70 60.19
CA ALA A 8 25.54 33.60 59.23
C ALA A 8 24.13 33.50 58.59
N ILE A 9 24.06 33.55 57.29
CA ILE A 9 22.83 33.29 56.55
C ILE A 9 22.73 31.78 56.36
N LYS A 10 21.67 31.17 56.87
CA LYS A 10 21.43 29.73 56.74
C LYS A 10 21.19 29.34 55.28
N ALA A 11 21.72 28.18 54.91
CA ALA A 11 21.44 27.57 53.59
C ALA A 11 19.91 27.29 53.45
N THR A 12 19.37 27.63 52.31
CA THR A 12 17.93 27.51 52.00
C THR A 12 17.51 26.10 51.58
N GLY A 13 18.48 25.17 51.44
CA GLY A 13 18.24 23.84 50.91
C GLY A 13 18.20 23.84 49.36
N HIS A 14 17.87 22.70 48.77
CA HIS A 14 17.73 22.53 47.36
C HIS A 14 16.25 22.61 46.90
N ASN A 15 15.99 23.32 45.80
CA ASN A 15 14.70 23.32 45.11
C ASN A 15 14.74 22.25 44.02
N LEU A 16 14.33 21.01 44.38
CA LEU A 16 14.49 19.83 43.55
C LEU A 16 13.27 19.59 42.68
N GLU A 17 13.55 19.32 41.41
CA GLU A 17 12.61 18.85 40.40
C GLU A 17 12.96 17.42 40.02
N LYS A 18 11.99 16.51 40.09
CA LYS A 18 12.16 15.11 39.72
C LYS A 18 12.19 14.98 38.21
N VAL A 19 13.20 14.32 37.68
CA VAL A 19 13.28 13.89 36.28
C VAL A 19 13.02 12.40 36.24
N GLU A 20 11.94 12.04 35.59
CA GLU A 20 11.52 10.64 35.48
C GLU A 20 12.49 9.81 34.64
N LYS A 21 12.56 8.52 34.95
CA LYS A 21 13.31 7.53 34.16
C LYS A 21 12.97 7.63 32.67
N LYS A 22 13.99 7.58 31.82
CA LYS A 22 13.87 7.38 30.38
C LYS A 22 14.40 5.99 30.03
N ASP A 23 13.56 5.13 29.47
CA ASP A 23 14.01 3.84 28.98
C ASP A 23 14.96 4.00 27.79
N ALA A 24 15.93 3.07 27.68
CA ALA A 24 16.84 3.04 26.56
C ALA A 24 16.12 2.62 25.26
N GLY A 25 16.49 3.26 24.17
CA GLY A 25 16.08 2.87 22.82
C GLY A 25 17.02 1.84 22.20
N CYS A 26 16.84 1.56 20.91
CA CYS A 26 17.77 0.68 20.20
C CYS A 26 19.16 1.29 20.07
N THR A 27 19.25 2.60 19.85
CA THR A 27 20.52 3.32 19.57
C THR A 27 20.79 4.44 20.58
N GLU A 28 19.82 4.81 21.39
CA GLU A 28 19.95 5.87 22.36
C GLU A 28 19.93 5.31 23.78
N ASP A 29 20.88 5.78 24.59
CA ASP A 29 20.89 5.48 26.03
C ASP A 29 19.67 6.14 26.70
N GLY A 30 19.13 5.46 27.69
CA GLY A 30 18.18 5.98 28.66
C GLY A 30 18.89 6.43 29.94
N TYR A 31 18.14 6.73 30.97
CA TYR A 31 18.66 7.06 32.31
C TYR A 31 17.64 6.72 33.39
N GLU A 32 18.16 6.41 34.58
CA GLU A 32 17.32 6.23 35.78
C GLU A 32 16.78 7.58 36.29
N THR A 33 15.74 7.54 37.08
CA THR A 33 15.17 8.72 37.77
C THR A 33 16.25 9.45 38.56
N TYR A 34 16.26 10.78 38.47
CA TYR A 34 17.13 11.65 39.23
C TYR A 34 16.43 12.96 39.57
N TRP A 35 17.04 13.78 40.43
CA TRP A 35 16.52 15.09 40.83
C TRP A 35 17.49 16.19 40.40
N LYS A 36 16.95 17.29 39.91
CA LYS A 36 17.73 18.47 39.48
C LYS A 36 17.35 19.66 40.33
N CYS A 37 18.35 20.33 40.94
CA CYS A 37 18.09 21.57 41.66
C CYS A 37 17.90 22.75 40.69
N ASN A 38 16.74 23.42 40.79
CA ASN A 38 16.42 24.57 39.95
C ASN A 38 17.27 25.79 40.25
N THR A 39 17.84 25.86 41.49
CA THR A 39 18.66 27.00 41.94
C THR A 39 20.13 26.80 41.55
N CYS A 40 20.78 25.74 42.03
CA CYS A 40 22.22 25.51 41.81
C CYS A 40 22.55 24.63 40.58
N LYS A 41 21.56 24.08 39.92
CA LYS A 41 21.66 23.23 38.72
C LYS A 41 22.35 21.88 38.94
N LYS A 42 22.68 21.55 40.20
CA LYS A 42 23.26 20.24 40.54
C LYS A 42 22.24 19.13 40.43
N LEU A 43 22.73 17.90 40.20
CA LEU A 43 21.94 16.68 40.06
C LEU A 43 22.09 15.82 41.30
N PHE A 44 21.03 15.09 41.68
CA PHE A 44 20.98 14.23 42.85
C PHE A 44 20.32 12.90 42.51
N SER A 45 20.80 11.83 43.12
CA SER A 45 20.19 10.51 42.95
C SER A 45 19.02 10.25 43.89
N ASP A 46 18.80 11.13 44.85
CA ASP A 46 17.76 11.01 45.88
C ASP A 46 16.88 12.27 45.99
N GLU A 47 15.65 12.07 46.43
CA GLU A 47 14.65 13.13 46.57
C GLU A 47 15.03 14.16 47.67
N ALA A 48 15.83 13.73 48.64
CA ALA A 48 16.29 14.62 49.71
C ALA A 48 17.43 15.57 49.26
N GLY A 49 18.04 15.33 48.09
CA GLY A 49 19.14 16.11 47.57
C GLY A 49 20.43 15.95 48.39
N THR A 50 20.66 14.78 48.94
CA THR A 50 21.80 14.50 49.81
C THR A 50 22.97 13.86 49.05
N VAL A 51 22.67 13.10 47.96
CA VAL A 51 23.67 12.40 47.15
C VAL A 51 23.80 13.11 45.81
N GLU A 52 24.77 14.02 45.70
CA GLU A 52 25.11 14.73 44.46
C GLU A 52 25.71 13.77 43.43
N ILE A 53 25.27 13.83 42.17
CA ILE A 53 25.78 13.06 41.06
C ILE A 53 26.22 14.01 39.92
N SER A 54 27.24 13.63 39.20
CA SER A 54 27.72 14.40 38.05
C SER A 54 26.83 14.20 36.79
N ASN A 55 26.32 12.98 36.63
CA ASN A 55 25.43 12.61 35.52
C ASN A 55 24.40 11.59 36.00
N PRO A 56 23.20 11.54 35.37
CA PRO A 56 22.22 10.50 35.66
C PRO A 56 22.81 9.10 35.35
N THR A 57 22.39 8.09 36.12
CA THR A 57 22.76 6.70 35.82
C THR A 57 22.23 6.28 34.48
N ALA A 58 23.13 6.00 33.54
CA ALA A 58 22.78 5.63 32.18
C ALA A 58 22.24 4.20 32.10
N ILE A 59 21.16 4.02 31.34
CA ILE A 59 20.65 2.74 30.90
C ILE A 59 21.11 2.58 29.45
N LYS A 60 21.99 1.61 29.19
CA LYS A 60 22.60 1.46 27.86
C LYS A 60 21.59 1.08 26.79
N ALA A 61 21.79 1.63 25.59
CA ALA A 61 21.02 1.27 24.38
C ALA A 61 21.00 -0.26 24.20
N THR A 62 19.84 -0.78 23.84
CA THR A 62 19.58 -2.23 23.76
C THR A 62 20.09 -2.87 22.47
N GLY A 63 20.47 -2.07 21.46
CA GLY A 63 20.71 -2.53 20.11
C GLY A 63 19.42 -2.83 19.35
N HIS A 64 19.56 -3.27 18.11
CA HIS A 64 18.43 -3.66 17.29
C HIS A 64 18.12 -5.15 17.46
N ASN A 65 16.84 -5.49 17.67
CA ASN A 65 16.34 -6.86 17.61
C ASN A 65 15.83 -7.13 16.18
N LEU A 66 16.71 -7.66 15.34
CA LEU A 66 16.50 -7.80 13.90
C LEU A 66 15.87 -9.14 13.52
N GLU A 67 14.82 -9.08 12.73
CA GLU A 67 14.20 -10.21 12.05
C GLU A 67 14.43 -10.07 10.55
N LYS A 68 14.91 -11.15 9.92
CA LYS A 68 15.09 -11.21 8.46
C LYS A 68 13.74 -11.36 7.78
N VAL A 69 13.47 -10.51 6.81
CA VAL A 69 12.36 -10.66 5.86
C VAL A 69 12.95 -11.20 4.57
N GLU A 70 12.50 -12.39 4.18
CA GLU A 70 13.01 -13.06 2.99
C GLU A 70 12.63 -12.31 1.70
N LYS A 71 13.46 -12.47 0.68
CA LYS A 71 13.22 -11.98 -0.67
C LYS A 71 11.85 -12.45 -1.17
N LYS A 72 11.16 -11.56 -1.84
CA LYS A 72 9.94 -11.88 -2.59
C LYS A 72 10.17 -11.61 -4.07
N ASP A 73 10.04 -12.65 -4.88
CA ASP A 73 10.17 -12.49 -6.33
C ASP A 73 9.02 -11.65 -6.91
N ALA A 74 9.34 -10.91 -7.98
CA ALA A 74 8.35 -10.14 -8.71
C ALA A 74 7.42 -11.07 -9.51
N GLY A 75 6.14 -10.73 -9.51
CA GLY A 75 5.15 -11.35 -10.37
C GLY A 75 5.06 -10.67 -11.75
N CYS A 76 4.06 -11.06 -12.53
CA CYS A 76 3.81 -10.39 -13.81
C CYS A 76 3.42 -8.92 -13.65
N THR A 77 2.59 -8.60 -12.66
CA THR A 77 2.02 -7.26 -12.44
C THR A 77 2.37 -6.64 -11.11
N LYS A 78 2.96 -7.40 -10.18
CA LYS A 78 3.32 -6.93 -8.85
C LYS A 78 4.82 -6.98 -8.67
N ASP A 79 5.38 -5.88 -8.16
CA ASP A 79 6.77 -5.82 -7.75
C ASP A 79 7.05 -6.81 -6.61
N GLY A 80 8.23 -7.36 -6.60
CA GLY A 80 8.85 -8.06 -5.50
C GLY A 80 9.80 -7.15 -4.72
N TYR A 81 10.60 -7.74 -3.84
CA TYR A 81 11.65 -7.02 -3.10
C TYR A 81 12.78 -7.96 -2.71
N GLU A 82 13.99 -7.41 -2.59
CA GLU A 82 15.14 -8.14 -2.04
C GLU A 82 14.97 -8.35 -0.53
N ALA A 83 15.67 -9.35 0.01
CA ALA A 83 15.67 -9.63 1.44
C ALA A 83 16.18 -8.40 2.23
N TYR A 84 15.61 -8.15 3.39
CA TYR A 84 15.98 -7.07 4.30
C TYR A 84 15.75 -7.50 5.76
N TRP A 85 16.17 -6.66 6.70
CA TRP A 85 15.96 -6.89 8.12
C TRP A 85 15.06 -5.80 8.71
N ARG A 86 14.18 -6.20 9.61
CA ARG A 86 13.30 -5.28 10.32
C ARG A 86 13.53 -5.40 11.82
N CYS A 87 13.77 -4.27 12.48
CA CYS A 87 13.85 -4.26 13.93
C CYS A 87 12.46 -4.43 14.56
N GLN A 88 12.32 -5.41 15.44
CA GLN A 88 11.06 -5.69 16.14
C GLN A 88 10.71 -4.60 17.17
N THR A 89 11.73 -3.90 17.69
CA THR A 89 11.56 -2.84 18.70
C THR A 89 11.21 -1.49 18.06
N CYS A 90 12.11 -0.93 17.23
CA CYS A 90 11.93 0.40 16.64
C CYS A 90 11.26 0.41 15.27
N LYS A 91 10.97 -0.77 14.68
CA LYS A 91 10.31 -0.97 13.38
C LYS A 91 11.09 -0.47 12.17
N LYS A 92 12.30 0.04 12.34
CA LYS A 92 13.20 0.46 11.26
C LYS A 92 13.63 -0.72 10.40
N LEU A 93 13.95 -0.44 9.14
CA LEU A 93 14.38 -1.42 8.15
C LEU A 93 15.87 -1.26 7.86
N PHE A 94 16.55 -2.36 7.59
CA PHE A 94 18.00 -2.40 7.35
C PHE A 94 18.29 -3.31 6.16
N SER A 95 19.32 -2.96 5.39
CA SER A 95 19.80 -3.78 4.28
C SER A 95 20.77 -4.87 4.72
N ASP A 96 21.25 -4.82 5.97
CA ASP A 96 22.24 -5.74 6.51
C ASP A 96 21.81 -6.38 7.85
N ALA A 97 22.36 -7.54 8.14
CA ALA A 97 22.05 -8.30 9.35
C ALA A 97 22.59 -7.67 10.65
N ALA A 98 23.53 -6.73 10.53
CA ALA A 98 24.08 -6.02 11.69
C ALA A 98 23.23 -4.81 12.09
N GLY A 99 22.27 -4.39 11.23
CA GLY A 99 21.43 -3.21 11.46
C GLY A 99 22.21 -1.90 11.40
N THR A 100 23.20 -1.83 10.54
CA THR A 100 24.07 -0.65 10.40
C THR A 100 23.63 0.27 9.28
N VAL A 101 22.99 -0.27 8.24
CA VAL A 101 22.54 0.47 7.07
C VAL A 101 21.02 0.54 7.07
N GLU A 102 20.48 1.63 7.62
CA GLU A 102 19.04 1.89 7.64
C GLU A 102 18.54 2.22 6.23
N ILE A 103 17.40 1.64 5.85
CA ILE A 103 16.71 1.88 4.58
C ILE A 103 15.26 2.34 4.83
N SER A 104 14.76 3.21 3.98
CA SER A 104 13.36 3.65 4.08
C SER A 104 12.38 2.61 3.53
N ASN A 105 12.79 1.89 2.48
CA ASN A 105 11.99 0.84 1.84
C ASN A 105 12.92 -0.29 1.37
N PRO A 106 12.42 -1.53 1.30
CA PRO A 106 13.14 -2.63 0.67
C PRO A 106 13.46 -2.32 -0.79
N THR A 107 14.60 -2.81 -1.29
CA THR A 107 14.96 -2.70 -2.71
C THR A 107 13.93 -3.44 -3.56
N ALA A 108 13.20 -2.70 -4.40
CA ALA A 108 12.14 -3.25 -5.24
C ALA A 108 12.72 -4.07 -6.42
N ILE A 109 12.14 -5.24 -6.65
CA ILE A 109 12.33 -6.04 -7.87
C ILE A 109 11.13 -5.77 -8.75
N LYS A 110 11.33 -5.12 -9.89
CA LYS A 110 10.24 -4.70 -10.77
C LYS A 110 9.45 -5.88 -11.34
N ALA A 111 8.13 -5.69 -11.46
CA ALA A 111 7.25 -6.62 -12.14
C ALA A 111 7.78 -6.98 -13.53
N THR A 112 7.71 -8.27 -13.87
CA THR A 112 8.35 -8.80 -15.09
C THR A 112 7.50 -8.64 -16.35
N GLY A 113 6.24 -8.21 -16.20
CA GLY A 113 5.26 -8.27 -17.27
C GLY A 113 4.77 -9.70 -17.56
N HIS A 114 3.77 -9.80 -18.42
CA HIS A 114 3.25 -11.08 -18.89
C HIS A 114 4.10 -11.63 -20.05
N ASN A 115 4.37 -12.94 -20.04
CA ASN A 115 4.93 -13.68 -21.18
C ASN A 115 3.77 -14.35 -21.91
N LEU A 116 3.24 -13.68 -22.95
CA LEU A 116 2.01 -14.09 -23.61
C LEU A 116 2.28 -15.00 -24.81
N LYS A 117 1.56 -16.12 -24.86
CA LYS A 117 1.45 -17.02 -26.02
C LYS A 117 0.06 -16.89 -26.59
N LYS A 118 -0.04 -16.60 -27.89
CA LYS A 118 -1.31 -16.50 -28.60
C LYS A 118 -1.85 -17.90 -28.87
N GLY A 119 -3.09 -18.15 -28.49
CA GLY A 119 -3.90 -19.28 -28.91
C GLY A 119 -4.74 -18.85 -30.12
N GLU A 120 -4.50 -19.48 -31.27
CA GLU A 120 -5.25 -19.16 -32.48
C GLU A 120 -6.70 -19.65 -32.38
N LYS A 121 -7.62 -18.92 -33.02
CA LYS A 121 -9.01 -19.33 -33.12
C LYS A 121 -9.11 -20.69 -33.83
N LYS A 122 -9.92 -21.58 -33.28
CA LYS A 122 -10.36 -22.83 -33.87
C LYS A 122 -11.89 -22.83 -33.92
N ASP A 123 -12.48 -22.98 -35.08
CA ASP A 123 -13.93 -23.05 -35.20
C ASP A 123 -14.45 -24.40 -34.65
N ALA A 124 -15.58 -24.33 -33.96
CA ALA A 124 -16.25 -25.55 -33.48
C ALA A 124 -16.86 -26.34 -34.64
N THR A 125 -16.87 -27.66 -34.49
CA THR A 125 -17.54 -28.59 -35.43
C THR A 125 -18.70 -29.29 -34.74
N ALA A 126 -19.40 -30.17 -35.44
CA ALA A 126 -20.45 -31.00 -34.81
C ALA A 126 -19.89 -31.99 -33.77
N THR A 127 -18.60 -32.37 -33.87
CA THR A 127 -17.96 -33.38 -33.05
C THR A 127 -16.93 -32.82 -32.07
N GLU A 128 -16.35 -31.66 -32.38
CA GLU A 128 -15.28 -31.04 -31.60
C GLU A 128 -15.63 -29.61 -31.19
N GLU A 129 -15.22 -29.24 -30.00
CA GLU A 129 -15.27 -27.86 -29.53
C GLU A 129 -14.21 -27.02 -30.25
N GLY A 130 -14.50 -25.75 -30.45
CA GLY A 130 -13.56 -24.74 -30.92
C GLY A 130 -13.03 -23.90 -29.78
N ASN A 131 -12.26 -22.86 -30.14
CA ASN A 131 -11.87 -21.79 -29.22
C ASN A 131 -11.83 -20.44 -29.95
N SER A 132 -12.12 -19.39 -29.23
CA SER A 132 -11.82 -18.01 -29.63
C SER A 132 -10.30 -17.75 -29.58
N THR A 133 -9.83 -16.70 -30.26
CA THR A 133 -8.45 -16.23 -30.03
C THR A 133 -8.27 -15.79 -28.58
N TYR A 134 -7.17 -16.20 -27.96
CA TYR A 134 -6.81 -15.81 -26.61
C TYR A 134 -5.30 -15.64 -26.48
N TRP A 135 -4.86 -15.07 -25.36
CA TRP A 135 -3.46 -14.99 -24.97
C TRP A 135 -3.30 -15.65 -23.60
N PHE A 136 -2.34 -16.55 -23.50
CA PHE A 136 -2.04 -17.27 -22.26
C PHE A 136 -0.67 -16.86 -21.74
N CYS A 137 -0.60 -16.48 -20.48
CA CYS A 137 0.66 -16.20 -19.80
C CYS A 137 1.18 -17.45 -19.10
N ASP A 138 2.33 -17.97 -19.52
CA ASP A 138 2.96 -19.16 -18.93
C ASP A 138 3.57 -18.91 -17.52
N LYS A 139 3.82 -17.65 -17.14
CA LYS A 139 4.34 -17.31 -15.82
C LYS A 139 3.27 -17.29 -14.72
N CYS A 140 2.09 -16.77 -15.01
CA CYS A 140 1.02 -16.65 -14.01
C CYS A 140 -0.20 -17.53 -14.30
N ASN A 141 -0.18 -18.32 -15.39
CA ASN A 141 -1.23 -19.24 -15.83
C ASN A 141 -2.60 -18.57 -16.06
N LYS A 142 -2.58 -17.30 -16.50
CA LYS A 142 -3.78 -16.52 -16.78
C LYS A 142 -4.06 -16.41 -18.28
N TYR A 143 -5.34 -16.31 -18.63
CA TYR A 143 -5.83 -16.12 -19.97
C TYR A 143 -6.31 -14.67 -20.16
N PHE A 144 -6.13 -14.14 -21.37
CA PHE A 144 -6.51 -12.77 -21.72
C PHE A 144 -7.19 -12.76 -23.09
N SER A 145 -8.13 -11.85 -23.28
CA SER A 145 -8.81 -11.64 -24.56
C SER A 145 -8.03 -10.75 -25.53
N ASP A 146 -6.95 -10.11 -25.08
CA ASP A 146 -6.14 -9.16 -25.84
C ASP A 146 -4.63 -9.37 -25.68
N ALA A 147 -3.86 -8.90 -26.67
CA ALA A 147 -2.40 -9.05 -26.72
C ALA A 147 -1.63 -8.20 -25.71
N LYS A 148 -2.31 -7.25 -25.03
CA LYS A 148 -1.70 -6.40 -24.00
C LYS A 148 -1.92 -6.92 -22.60
N ALA A 149 -2.71 -8.01 -22.44
CA ALA A 149 -3.15 -8.57 -21.18
C ALA A 149 -3.90 -7.56 -20.28
N GLU A 150 -4.70 -6.70 -20.89
CA GLU A 150 -5.53 -5.72 -20.18
C GLU A 150 -6.82 -6.37 -19.64
N THR A 151 -7.36 -7.36 -20.36
CA THR A 151 -8.61 -8.04 -20.03
C THR A 151 -8.36 -9.51 -19.70
N GLU A 152 -8.33 -9.84 -18.41
CA GLU A 152 -8.24 -11.22 -17.93
C GLU A 152 -9.57 -11.94 -18.15
N ILE A 153 -9.53 -13.17 -18.69
CA ILE A 153 -10.66 -14.06 -18.93
C ILE A 153 -10.40 -15.43 -18.28
N LYS A 154 -11.44 -16.22 -18.09
CA LYS A 154 -11.27 -17.60 -17.67
C LYS A 154 -10.97 -18.50 -18.89
N LYS A 155 -10.34 -19.63 -18.67
CA LYS A 155 -10.09 -20.61 -19.72
C LYS A 155 -11.39 -21.06 -20.39
N GLU A 156 -12.44 -21.23 -19.61
CA GLU A 156 -13.76 -21.66 -20.07
C GLU A 156 -14.38 -20.65 -21.06
N ASP A 157 -14.09 -19.36 -20.89
CA ASP A 157 -14.60 -18.29 -21.77
C ASP A 157 -13.94 -18.34 -23.17
N THR A 158 -12.84 -19.07 -23.32
CA THR A 158 -12.20 -19.28 -24.63
C THR A 158 -12.86 -20.38 -25.46
N VAL A 159 -13.64 -21.24 -24.84
CA VAL A 159 -14.22 -22.44 -25.48
C VAL A 159 -15.45 -22.11 -26.31
N LEU A 160 -15.50 -22.55 -27.55
CA LEU A 160 -16.66 -22.52 -28.42
C LEU A 160 -17.33 -23.90 -28.39
N ALA A 161 -18.57 -23.94 -27.90
CA ALA A 161 -19.31 -25.20 -27.83
C ALA A 161 -19.50 -25.85 -29.20
N LYS A 162 -19.61 -27.19 -29.24
CA LYS A 162 -19.90 -27.97 -30.46
C LYS A 162 -21.15 -27.47 -31.16
N LEU A 163 -21.14 -27.50 -32.47
CA LEU A 163 -22.31 -27.13 -33.26
C LEU A 163 -23.40 -28.18 -33.06
N SER A 164 -24.57 -27.78 -32.58
CA SER A 164 -25.73 -28.65 -32.50
C SER A 164 -26.17 -29.03 -33.91
N THR A 165 -26.21 -30.33 -34.21
CA THR A 165 -26.90 -30.82 -35.42
C THR A 165 -28.40 -30.69 -35.18
N VAL A 166 -28.96 -29.53 -35.55
CA VAL A 166 -30.42 -29.42 -35.62
C VAL A 166 -30.81 -30.26 -36.85
N ASN A 167 -31.37 -31.45 -36.60
CA ASN A 167 -32.09 -32.21 -37.62
C ASN A 167 -33.23 -31.33 -38.11
N LYS A 168 -33.04 -30.67 -39.29
CA LYS A 168 -34.12 -30.07 -40.06
C LYS A 168 -34.93 -31.23 -40.63
N LYS A 169 -35.92 -31.69 -39.84
CA LYS A 169 -36.95 -32.55 -40.40
C LYS A 169 -37.75 -31.74 -41.37
N GLU A 170 -37.48 -31.91 -42.66
CA GLU A 170 -38.31 -31.41 -43.73
C GLU A 170 -39.73 -31.91 -43.53
N THR A 171 -40.62 -30.98 -43.34
CA THR A 171 -42.05 -31.24 -43.61
C THR A 171 -42.35 -30.60 -44.97
N GLU A 172 -42.16 -31.40 -46.03
CA GLU A 172 -42.84 -31.13 -47.28
C GLU A 172 -44.31 -31.45 -47.10
N ALA A 173 -45.14 -30.45 -47.31
CA ALA A 173 -46.45 -30.70 -47.93
C ALA A 173 -47.12 -29.38 -48.28
N SER A 174 -47.34 -29.28 -49.53
CA SER A 174 -48.56 -28.82 -50.19
C SER A 174 -48.59 -27.40 -50.76
N SER A 175 -48.55 -27.44 -52.06
CA SER A 175 -48.98 -26.42 -53.04
C SER A 175 -50.34 -25.79 -52.71
N ALA A 176 -50.48 -24.49 -53.00
CA ALA A 176 -51.44 -23.98 -54.00
C ALA A 176 -51.52 -22.44 -53.95
N LYS A 177 -51.02 -21.85 -55.00
CA LYS A 177 -51.65 -20.92 -55.90
C LYS A 177 -52.62 -19.88 -55.30
N THR A 178 -52.30 -18.59 -55.36
CA THR A 178 -53.04 -17.65 -56.20
C THR A 178 -52.43 -16.23 -56.10
N ALA A 179 -52.18 -15.65 -57.25
CA ALA A 179 -51.77 -14.27 -57.45
C ALA A 179 -52.92 -13.29 -57.08
N ASN A 180 -52.61 -12.15 -56.53
CA ASN A 180 -53.08 -10.90 -57.14
C ASN A 180 -52.30 -9.70 -56.58
N ALA A 181 -51.96 -8.81 -57.48
CA ALA A 181 -51.37 -7.51 -57.24
C ALA A 181 -52.39 -6.54 -56.72
N THR A 182 -51.98 -5.59 -55.87
CA THR A 182 -52.37 -4.20 -56.02
C THR A 182 -51.50 -3.30 -55.13
N LYS A 183 -50.96 -2.31 -55.76
CA LYS A 183 -50.25 -1.11 -55.36
C LYS A 183 -51.16 -0.26 -54.46
N VAL A 184 -50.63 0.51 -53.49
CA VAL A 184 -50.81 1.96 -53.29
C VAL A 184 -50.32 2.43 -51.90
N THR A 185 -49.36 3.33 -51.93
CA THR A 185 -49.14 4.60 -51.22
C THR A 185 -49.16 4.70 -49.67
N SER A 186 -48.00 5.16 -49.24
CA SER A 186 -47.65 6.10 -48.16
C SER A 186 -48.74 6.53 -47.16
N THR A 187 -48.39 6.49 -45.85
CA THR A 187 -48.31 7.66 -44.99
C THR A 187 -47.62 7.30 -43.65
N THR A 188 -46.81 8.23 -43.18
CA THR A 188 -46.24 8.40 -41.88
C THR A 188 -47.22 8.10 -40.74
N ASP A 189 -46.79 7.34 -39.72
CA ASP A 189 -46.93 7.85 -38.38
C ASP A 189 -46.01 7.18 -37.36
N LYS A 190 -45.66 7.96 -36.39
CA LYS A 190 -44.67 7.89 -35.35
C LYS A 190 -45.31 7.22 -34.14
N THR A 191 -44.79 6.09 -33.65
CA THR A 191 -45.08 5.71 -32.26
C THR A 191 -43.91 4.89 -31.69
N THR A 192 -43.34 5.48 -30.68
CA THR A 192 -42.40 4.93 -29.69
C THR A 192 -42.91 3.63 -29.08
N LYS A 193 -42.00 2.62 -29.01
CA LYS A 193 -42.10 1.59 -27.97
C LYS A 193 -40.73 1.29 -27.35
N SER A 194 -40.69 1.57 -26.09
CA SER A 194 -39.67 1.37 -25.08
C SER A 194 -39.15 -0.06 -25.00
N SER A 195 -37.82 -0.20 -24.96
CA SER A 195 -37.15 -1.38 -24.46
C SER A 195 -37.13 -1.35 -22.92
N PRO A 196 -37.17 -2.49 -22.23
CA PRO A 196 -37.12 -2.50 -20.77
C PRO A 196 -35.69 -2.17 -20.30
N LYS A 197 -35.58 -1.18 -19.42
CA LYS A 197 -34.44 -0.88 -18.59
C LYS A 197 -34.27 -1.98 -17.56
N THR A 198 -33.18 -2.74 -17.63
CA THR A 198 -32.61 -3.35 -16.44
C THR A 198 -31.61 -2.37 -15.88
N GLY A 199 -31.96 -1.76 -14.76
CA GLY A 199 -31.09 -0.86 -14.03
C GLY A 199 -30.08 -1.66 -13.22
N ASP A 200 -28.85 -1.23 -13.29
CA ASP A 200 -27.99 -1.13 -12.13
C ASP A 200 -26.95 -0.05 -12.42
N SER A 201 -27.24 1.15 -11.94
CA SER A 201 -26.28 2.25 -11.89
C SER A 201 -25.68 2.28 -10.50
N THR A 202 -24.66 1.47 -10.25
CA THR A 202 -23.78 1.71 -9.11
C THR A 202 -22.88 2.89 -9.46
N ASP A 203 -23.09 3.97 -8.75
CA ASP A 203 -22.38 5.23 -8.81
C ASP A 203 -20.87 5.03 -8.50
N VAL A 204 -20.09 4.73 -9.52
CA VAL A 204 -18.61 4.65 -9.43
C VAL A 204 -18.00 6.06 -9.26
N GLN A 205 -18.79 7.12 -9.48
CA GLN A 205 -18.36 8.51 -9.35
C GLN A 205 -18.18 8.95 -7.88
N LEU A 206 -18.86 8.33 -6.93
CA LEU A 206 -18.78 8.72 -5.52
C LEU A 206 -17.51 8.24 -4.82
N TYR A 207 -16.91 7.14 -5.30
CA TYR A 207 -15.65 6.62 -4.74
C TYR A 207 -14.38 7.37 -5.19
N MET A 208 -14.42 8.05 -6.34
CA MET A 208 -13.27 8.82 -6.84
C MET A 208 -13.12 10.19 -6.14
N ILE A 209 -14.17 10.73 -5.51
CA ILE A 209 -14.10 12.02 -4.79
C ILE A 209 -13.56 11.85 -3.37
N LEU A 210 -13.72 10.69 -2.74
CA LEU A 210 -13.23 10.43 -1.38
C LEU A 210 -11.72 10.11 -1.31
N MET A 211 -11.08 9.74 -2.43
CA MET A 211 -9.63 9.47 -2.47
C MET A 211 -8.76 10.70 -2.74
N LEU A 212 -9.34 11.85 -3.13
CA LEU A 212 -8.60 13.07 -3.44
C LEU A 212 -8.51 14.07 -2.27
N VAL A 213 -9.16 13.81 -1.14
CA VAL A 213 -9.13 14.71 0.04
C VAL A 213 -8.04 14.35 1.06
N SER A 214 -7.35 13.21 0.92
CA SER A 214 -6.30 12.78 1.87
C SER A 214 -4.86 13.17 1.49
N ILE A 215 -4.61 13.94 0.42
CA ILE A 215 -3.25 14.34 -0.02
C ILE A 215 -2.97 15.83 0.21
N GLY A 216 -3.83 16.57 0.91
CA GLY A 216 -3.78 18.03 1.04
C GLY A 216 -3.43 18.61 2.42
N ALA A 217 -2.60 17.97 3.25
CA ALA A 217 -2.19 18.60 4.50
C ALA A 217 -0.80 18.14 4.98
N ALA A 218 0.27 18.43 4.25
CA ALA A 218 1.63 18.44 4.77
C ALA A 218 2.57 19.28 3.88
N ALA A 219 2.31 20.58 3.79
CA ALA A 219 3.30 21.53 3.24
C ALA A 219 3.20 22.85 4.01
N GLY A 220 4.14 23.09 4.92
CA GLY A 220 4.28 24.40 5.52
C GLY A 220 4.99 24.44 6.86
N ALA A 221 6.32 24.28 6.88
CA ALA A 221 7.20 24.98 7.83
C ALA A 221 8.68 24.77 7.44
N GLY A 222 9.10 25.44 6.37
CA GLY A 222 10.51 25.59 6.02
C GLY A 222 11.14 26.73 6.79
N ALA A 223 11.79 26.46 7.92
CA ALA A 223 12.60 27.44 8.61
C ALA A 223 13.97 27.58 7.91
N LYS A 224 14.20 28.70 7.25
CA LYS A 224 15.50 29.14 6.69
C LYS A 224 16.48 29.39 7.85
N ARG A 225 17.48 28.52 8.04
CA ARG A 225 18.68 28.84 8.83
C ARG A 225 19.74 29.49 7.92
N LYS A 226 20.02 30.78 8.16
CA LYS A 226 21.14 31.50 7.57
C LYS A 226 22.46 30.96 8.13
N LEU A 227 23.34 30.48 7.26
CA LEU A 227 24.76 30.32 7.59
C LEU A 227 25.39 31.68 7.85
N LYS A 228 25.97 31.86 9.01
CA LYS A 228 26.92 32.95 9.28
C LYS A 228 28.33 32.40 9.13
N THR A 229 28.99 32.78 8.05
CA THR A 229 30.43 32.64 7.86
C THR A 229 31.12 33.63 8.82
N GLN A 230 32.00 33.15 9.65
CA GLN A 230 33.02 34.01 10.29
C GLN A 230 34.42 33.57 9.86
N ARG A 231 35.15 34.59 9.50
CA ARG A 231 36.59 34.63 9.21
C ARG A 231 37.38 34.24 10.44
#